data_4284427fb1160f7f6294d51b8db77fbc
#
_entry.id   4284427fb1160f7f6294d51b8db77fbc
#
_cell.length_a   1.000
_cell.length_b   1.000
_cell.length_c   1.000
_cell.angle_alpha   90.00
_cell.angle_beta   90.00
_cell.angle_gamma   90.00
#
_symmetry.space_group_name_H-M   'P 1'
#
loop_
_entity.id
_entity.type
_entity.pdbx_description
1 polymer ?
#
loop_
_entity_poly.entity_id
_entity_poly.type
_entity_poly.pdbx_seq_one_letter_code
_entity_poly.pdbx_strand_id
1 'polypeptide(L)'
;MNTMSHFRNRCVVVPSLVGLLSVTLGCGKSGVVSSADTSPLRFEPQPRSLSVVSGITPIRHPKLGVDGVASGALNLLTVVGEGDASRLALLNSSDGGDSFDKPVWISEPGTTVSSHGENSPTLIVTPDVMYAAWNQSGDIRLARSLSWGASFEKPVRVSDKPEKAYSGYVSIGVAQNGDVYAVWLDTRESTPGQKVYSLYLARSTDKGATFQKNAKIADHVCECCRPNVSFGPNNEVLVFWRHIYPGSIRDMTVAVTRDGGASFSSPIRIAEDNWKLAGCPDSGVALARTGNRVYAAWLTEASSSISGVRLTWSDDAGRTWAPAVLASQKILDANYPALSAAEDGRVELIFQGRDPQKQAGWTATSAYLVEIDKDGRISSPVEVPGVPAAVVRPTVVAGTNGRVFTAWTATIDGKLTVFLSRARHS
;
A
#
# COMPACT_ATOMS: atom_id res chain seq x y z
N MET A 1 -30.21 46.52 19.71
CA MET A 1 -31.60 46.18 19.23
C MET A 1 -31.37 45.26 18.04
N ASN A 2 -31.43 44.00 18.30
CA ASN A 2 -32.35 42.93 17.89
C ASN A 2 -32.57 42.89 16.36
N THR A 3 -32.33 41.81 15.66
CA THR A 3 -32.96 40.50 15.79
C THR A 3 -32.22 39.41 15.02
N MET A 4 -32.11 38.26 15.64
CA MET A 4 -31.82 36.96 15.01
C MET A 4 -32.98 36.55 14.08
N SER A 5 -32.68 36.03 12.88
CA SER A 5 -33.65 35.27 12.09
C SER A 5 -33.17 33.85 11.84
N HIS A 6 -33.92 32.91 12.42
CA HIS A 6 -33.81 31.49 12.15
C HIS A 6 -34.33 31.13 10.77
N PHE A 7 -33.54 30.50 9.91
CA PHE A 7 -34.06 29.82 8.72
C PHE A 7 -34.42 28.34 9.11
N ARG A 8 -35.74 28.11 9.15
CA ARG A 8 -36.31 26.75 9.16
C ARG A 8 -36.50 26.28 7.72
N ASN A 9 -35.86 25.23 7.32
CA ASN A 9 -36.17 24.51 6.08
C ASN A 9 -37.56 23.85 6.22
N ARG A 10 -38.52 24.31 5.43
CA ARG A 10 -39.83 23.63 5.24
C ARG A 10 -39.74 22.80 3.96
N CYS A 11 -39.93 21.49 4.08
CA CYS A 11 -40.27 20.64 2.94
C CYS A 11 -41.71 20.96 2.49
N VAL A 12 -41.88 21.34 1.24
CA VAL A 12 -43.19 21.50 0.58
C VAL A 12 -43.57 20.13 0.01
N VAL A 13 -44.66 19.57 0.49
CA VAL A 13 -45.27 18.36 -0.10
C VAL A 13 -46.32 18.81 -1.11
N VAL A 14 -46.16 18.42 -2.38
CA VAL A 14 -47.18 18.53 -3.43
C VAL A 14 -47.77 17.12 -3.65
N PRO A 15 -49.05 16.88 -3.55
CA PRO A 15 -49.64 15.58 -3.88
C PRO A 15 -49.97 15.52 -5.38
N SER A 16 -49.41 14.56 -6.09
CA SER A 16 -49.89 14.10 -7.41
C SER A 16 -50.18 12.61 -7.37
N LEU A 17 -51.38 12.26 -7.83
CA LEU A 17 -51.93 10.92 -7.90
C LEU A 17 -51.29 10.08 -9.00
N VAL A 18 -51.28 8.77 -8.75
CA VAL A 18 -51.22 7.62 -9.70
C VAL A 18 -49.83 7.19 -10.21
N GLY A 19 -49.47 5.97 -9.80
CA GLY A 19 -48.48 5.12 -10.44
C GLY A 19 -47.50 4.47 -9.47
N LEU A 20 -47.81 3.24 -8.98
CA LEU A 20 -46.86 2.42 -8.22
C LEU A 20 -45.63 2.11 -9.07
N LEU A 21 -44.52 2.69 -8.74
CA LEU A 21 -43.18 2.13 -8.97
C LEU A 21 -42.36 2.41 -7.70
N SER A 22 -42.10 1.36 -6.96
CA SER A 22 -41.22 1.42 -5.76
C SER A 22 -39.78 1.60 -6.23
N VAL A 23 -39.31 2.85 -6.25
CA VAL A 23 -37.89 3.17 -6.32
C VAL A 23 -37.36 3.22 -4.89
N THR A 24 -36.69 2.19 -4.44
CA THR A 24 -35.89 2.22 -3.22
C THR A 24 -34.68 3.13 -3.49
N LEU A 25 -34.77 4.37 -3.07
CA LEU A 25 -33.59 5.23 -2.92
C LEU A 25 -32.69 4.61 -1.85
N GLY A 26 -31.60 3.98 -2.27
CA GLY A 26 -30.52 3.61 -1.38
C GLY A 26 -29.90 4.87 -0.80
N CYS A 27 -30.16 5.15 0.48
CA CYS A 27 -29.39 6.13 1.24
C CYS A 27 -27.93 5.65 1.31
N GLY A 28 -27.04 6.23 0.50
CA GLY A 28 -25.62 6.07 0.64
C GLY A 28 -25.22 6.50 2.06
N LYS A 29 -24.70 5.57 2.84
CA LYS A 29 -24.13 5.88 4.16
C LYS A 29 -22.91 6.77 3.91
N SER A 30 -23.00 8.04 4.23
CA SER A 30 -21.86 8.93 4.37
C SER A 30 -20.95 8.37 5.45
N GLY A 31 -19.68 8.12 5.12
CA GLY A 31 -18.68 7.69 6.10
C GLY A 31 -18.55 8.73 7.19
N VAL A 32 -19.07 8.42 8.38
CA VAL A 32 -18.97 9.28 9.55
C VAL A 32 -17.61 8.98 10.20
N VAL A 33 -16.70 9.97 10.20
CA VAL A 33 -15.57 9.97 11.12
C VAL A 33 -16.15 10.14 12.52
N SER A 34 -16.37 9.03 13.21
CA SER A 34 -16.86 9.00 14.59
C SER A 34 -15.65 8.77 15.49
N SER A 35 -15.51 9.60 16.52
CA SER A 35 -14.66 9.31 17.68
C SER A 35 -15.34 8.23 18.53
N ALA A 36 -15.56 7.05 17.98
CA ALA A 36 -16.05 5.92 18.73
C ALA A 36 -14.88 5.24 19.43
N ASP A 37 -15.10 4.85 20.67
CA ASP A 37 -14.24 4.05 21.53
C ASP A 37 -13.93 2.72 20.82
N THR A 38 -12.93 2.72 19.93
CA THR A 38 -12.32 1.50 19.45
C THR A 38 -11.48 0.96 20.60
N SER A 39 -11.45 -0.34 20.80
CA SER A 39 -10.57 -0.96 21.81
C SER A 39 -9.18 -0.38 21.68
N PRO A 40 -8.65 0.29 22.71
CA PRO A 40 -7.45 1.08 22.53
C PRO A 40 -6.27 0.17 22.11
N LEU A 41 -5.65 0.54 21.02
CA LEU A 41 -4.43 -0.14 20.56
C LEU A 41 -3.32 0.12 21.60
N ARG A 42 -2.78 -0.95 22.18
CA ARG A 42 -1.71 -0.87 23.18
C ARG A 42 -0.38 -1.15 22.51
N PHE A 43 0.44 -0.11 22.41
CA PHE A 43 1.81 -0.21 21.93
C PHE A 43 2.78 -0.67 22.99
N GLU A 44 3.81 -1.40 22.59
CA GLU A 44 5.02 -1.49 23.39
C GLU A 44 5.68 -0.11 23.51
N PRO A 45 6.24 0.25 24.69
CA PRO A 45 6.66 1.63 24.95
C PRO A 45 7.83 2.09 24.09
N GLN A 46 8.65 1.16 23.59
CA GLN A 46 9.83 1.48 22.79
C GLN A 46 9.91 0.56 21.55
N PRO A 47 10.17 1.14 20.36
CA PRO A 47 10.45 0.34 19.19
C PRO A 47 11.83 -0.33 19.31
N ARG A 48 11.96 -1.47 18.69
CA ARG A 48 13.22 -2.19 18.62
C ARG A 48 14.04 -1.73 17.43
N SER A 49 15.27 -1.34 17.68
CA SER A 49 16.25 -1.09 16.61
C SER A 49 16.78 -2.40 16.07
N LEU A 50 16.73 -2.55 14.75
CA LEU A 50 17.28 -3.67 14.01
C LEU A 50 18.57 -3.24 13.29
N SER A 51 19.45 -2.51 13.97
CA SER A 51 20.70 -2.02 13.40
C SER A 51 21.65 -3.15 12.98
N VAL A 52 21.69 -4.24 13.75
CA VAL A 52 22.37 -5.48 13.40
C VAL A 52 21.48 -6.66 13.81
N VAL A 53 21.07 -7.46 12.85
CA VAL A 53 20.26 -8.65 13.09
C VAL A 53 20.92 -9.83 12.43
N SER A 54 21.21 -10.89 13.21
CA SER A 54 21.80 -12.13 12.71
C SER A 54 23.04 -11.93 11.82
N GLY A 55 23.88 -10.93 12.15
CA GLY A 55 25.13 -10.63 11.44
C GLY A 55 24.99 -9.76 10.18
N ILE A 56 23.78 -9.27 9.88
CA ILE A 56 23.59 -8.30 8.79
C ILE A 56 23.03 -6.99 9.35
N THR A 57 23.23 -5.91 8.61
CA THR A 57 22.63 -4.61 8.90
C THR A 57 21.48 -4.40 7.91
N PRO A 58 20.22 -4.43 8.36
CA PRO A 58 19.08 -4.04 7.54
C PRO A 58 19.17 -2.55 7.20
N ILE A 59 19.03 -2.21 5.93
CA ILE A 59 19.31 -0.83 5.51
C ILE A 59 18.07 -0.07 5.08
N ARG A 60 17.20 -0.67 4.25
CA ARG A 60 16.11 0.07 3.59
C ARG A 60 14.85 -0.75 3.40
N HIS A 61 13.72 -0.03 3.38
CA HIS A 61 12.43 -0.50 2.90
C HIS A 61 11.97 -1.83 3.53
N PRO A 62 11.80 -1.88 4.85
CA PRO A 62 11.26 -3.06 5.48
C PRO A 62 9.88 -3.36 4.92
N LYS A 63 9.61 -4.64 4.64
CA LYS A 63 8.27 -5.15 4.36
C LYS A 63 7.99 -6.28 5.32
N LEU A 64 6.86 -6.20 5.97
CA LEU A 64 6.42 -7.17 6.96
C LEU A 64 5.47 -8.18 6.32
N GLY A 65 5.54 -9.41 6.78
CA GLY A 65 4.60 -10.47 6.52
C GLY A 65 4.34 -11.26 7.80
N VAL A 66 3.15 -11.78 7.94
CA VAL A 66 2.80 -12.73 9.00
C VAL A 66 2.20 -13.95 8.35
N ASP A 67 2.47 -15.12 8.94
CA ASP A 67 1.69 -16.31 8.61
C ASP A 67 0.29 -16.17 9.22
N GLY A 68 -0.74 -16.60 8.53
CA GLY A 68 -2.11 -16.66 9.04
C GLY A 68 -2.29 -17.72 10.17
N VAL A 69 -1.20 -18.25 10.71
CA VAL A 69 -1.21 -19.22 11.79
C VAL A 69 -0.94 -18.50 13.11
N ALA A 70 -1.58 -18.89 14.17
CA ALA A 70 -1.50 -18.28 15.52
C ALA A 70 -0.12 -18.31 16.19
N SER A 71 0.93 -18.68 15.47
CA SER A 71 2.29 -18.87 15.98
C SER A 71 3.00 -17.60 16.43
N GLY A 72 2.58 -16.42 15.90
CA GLY A 72 3.30 -15.16 16.12
C GLY A 72 4.53 -15.02 15.22
N ALA A 73 4.65 -15.84 14.18
CA ALA A 73 5.73 -15.71 13.21
C ALA A 73 5.66 -14.38 12.48
N LEU A 74 6.80 -13.73 12.36
CA LEU A 74 6.98 -12.46 11.68
C LEU A 74 8.09 -12.61 10.64
N ASN A 75 7.81 -12.16 9.43
CA ASN A 75 8.78 -12.14 8.34
C ASN A 75 9.14 -10.69 8.03
N LEU A 76 10.41 -10.39 7.93
CA LEU A 76 10.93 -9.09 7.57
C LEU A 76 11.77 -9.20 6.30
N LEU A 77 11.23 -8.72 5.18
CA LEU A 77 12.00 -8.54 3.95
C LEU A 77 12.74 -7.21 4.00
N THR A 78 14.02 -7.22 3.69
CA THR A 78 14.86 -6.00 3.69
C THR A 78 15.93 -6.05 2.62
N VAL A 79 16.38 -4.86 2.21
CA VAL A 79 17.55 -4.71 1.34
C VAL A 79 18.78 -4.46 2.20
N VAL A 80 19.81 -5.25 1.99
CA VAL A 80 21.07 -5.22 2.71
C VAL A 80 22.19 -4.81 1.77
N GLY A 81 23.08 -3.92 2.22
CA GLY A 81 24.15 -3.37 1.40
C GLY A 81 23.74 -2.11 0.63
N GLU A 82 24.66 -1.48 -0.06
CA GLU A 82 24.47 -0.24 -0.80
C GLU A 82 24.99 -0.37 -2.24
N GLY A 83 24.43 0.45 -3.14
CA GLY A 83 24.84 0.48 -4.54
C GLY A 83 24.80 -0.91 -5.19
N ASP A 84 25.86 -1.26 -5.89
CA ASP A 84 25.99 -2.53 -6.62
C ASP A 84 26.12 -3.76 -5.72
N ALA A 85 26.36 -3.56 -4.42
CA ALA A 85 26.42 -4.62 -3.41
C ALA A 85 25.06 -4.87 -2.71
N SER A 86 23.98 -4.18 -3.11
CA SER A 86 22.68 -4.33 -2.47
C SER A 86 22.03 -5.67 -2.81
N ARG A 87 21.61 -6.39 -1.78
CA ARG A 87 20.98 -7.71 -1.87
C ARG A 87 19.68 -7.77 -1.10
N LEU A 88 18.79 -8.67 -1.50
CA LEU A 88 17.52 -8.93 -0.85
C LEU A 88 17.65 -10.10 0.13
N ALA A 89 17.20 -9.88 1.37
CA ALA A 89 17.17 -10.90 2.42
C ALA A 89 15.83 -10.95 3.13
N LEU A 90 15.43 -12.16 3.55
CA LEU A 90 14.33 -12.38 4.47
C LEU A 90 14.90 -12.74 5.85
N LEU A 91 14.37 -12.13 6.88
CA LEU A 91 14.59 -12.46 8.28
C LEU A 91 13.30 -13.07 8.83
N ASN A 92 13.37 -14.28 9.34
CA ASN A 92 12.25 -14.98 9.97
C ASN A 92 12.35 -14.90 11.49
N SER A 93 11.22 -14.70 12.14
CA SER A 93 11.06 -14.69 13.59
C SER A 93 9.88 -15.57 13.98
N SER A 94 10.05 -16.42 14.99
CA SER A 94 8.97 -17.23 15.56
C SER A 94 8.38 -16.65 16.84
N ASP A 95 8.95 -15.55 17.35
CA ASP A 95 8.63 -14.94 18.65
C ASP A 95 8.11 -13.48 18.52
N GLY A 96 7.60 -13.13 17.32
CA GLY A 96 7.06 -11.80 17.07
C GLY A 96 8.10 -10.69 16.93
N GLY A 97 9.33 -11.05 16.54
CA GLY A 97 10.43 -10.12 16.32
C GLY A 97 11.34 -9.94 17.53
N ASP A 98 11.21 -10.75 18.59
CA ASP A 98 12.17 -10.75 19.72
C ASP A 98 13.53 -11.31 19.31
N SER A 99 13.53 -12.28 18.42
CA SER A 99 14.73 -12.79 17.76
C SER A 99 14.46 -13.06 16.29
N PHE A 100 15.51 -13.13 15.51
CA PHE A 100 15.45 -13.49 14.10
C PHE A 100 16.46 -14.59 13.79
N ASP A 101 16.05 -15.52 12.93
CA ASP A 101 16.90 -16.56 12.40
C ASP A 101 18.02 -15.99 11.50
N LYS A 102 18.91 -16.83 11.02
CA LYS A 102 19.89 -16.46 10.02
C LYS A 102 19.20 -15.95 8.76
N PRO A 103 19.75 -14.91 8.11
CA PRO A 103 19.14 -14.34 6.90
C PRO A 103 19.06 -15.36 5.77
N VAL A 104 17.90 -15.42 5.13
CA VAL A 104 17.68 -16.17 3.89
C VAL A 104 17.87 -15.20 2.73
N TRP A 105 18.93 -15.39 1.97
CA TRP A 105 19.24 -14.58 0.81
C TRP A 105 18.36 -14.95 -0.38
N ILE A 106 17.67 -13.96 -0.95
CA ILE A 106 16.71 -14.15 -2.04
C ILE A 106 17.33 -13.77 -3.39
N SER A 107 18.00 -12.61 -3.47
CA SER A 107 18.71 -12.22 -4.69
C SER A 107 20.06 -12.91 -4.80
N GLU A 108 20.48 -13.20 -6.04
CA GLU A 108 21.75 -13.83 -6.32
C GLU A 108 22.94 -12.92 -5.94
N PRO A 109 24.09 -13.47 -5.55
CA PRO A 109 25.32 -12.68 -5.35
C PRO A 109 25.73 -11.95 -6.64
N GLY A 110 26.24 -10.71 -6.50
CA GLY A 110 26.69 -9.91 -7.65
C GLY A 110 25.56 -9.27 -8.46
N THR A 111 24.32 -9.29 -7.93
CA THR A 111 23.18 -8.60 -8.53
C THR A 111 22.78 -7.40 -7.70
N THR A 112 22.35 -6.31 -8.34
CA THR A 112 21.93 -5.08 -7.66
C THR A 112 20.43 -5.04 -7.51
N VAL A 113 19.97 -4.93 -6.27
CA VAL A 113 18.54 -4.72 -5.92
C VAL A 113 18.28 -3.22 -5.85
N SER A 114 17.44 -2.71 -6.74
CA SER A 114 17.00 -1.31 -6.67
C SER A 114 16.09 -1.09 -5.47
N SER A 115 16.35 -0.02 -4.70
CA SER A 115 15.62 0.28 -3.48
C SER A 115 15.57 1.78 -3.20
N HIS A 116 15.20 2.57 -4.21
CA HIS A 116 15.04 4.02 -4.07
C HIS A 116 13.57 4.42 -4.22
N GLY A 117 13.15 5.39 -3.45
CA GLY A 117 11.80 5.91 -3.54
C GLY A 117 10.74 4.82 -3.35
N GLU A 118 9.71 4.84 -4.15
CA GLU A 118 8.67 3.82 -4.25
C GLU A 118 9.14 2.53 -4.97
N ASN A 119 10.33 2.54 -5.57
CA ASN A 119 10.90 1.36 -6.23
C ASN A 119 11.57 0.42 -5.22
N SER A 120 10.81 -0.05 -4.24
CA SER A 120 11.26 -0.96 -3.20
C SER A 120 10.73 -2.38 -3.45
N PRO A 121 11.38 -3.44 -2.92
CA PRO A 121 10.85 -4.80 -2.96
C PRO A 121 9.46 -4.91 -2.36
N THR A 122 8.74 -5.98 -2.71
CA THR A 122 7.44 -6.33 -2.13
C THR A 122 7.45 -7.77 -1.61
N LEU A 123 6.70 -8.02 -0.54
CA LEU A 123 6.53 -9.33 0.09
C LEU A 123 5.04 -9.64 0.16
N ILE A 124 4.66 -10.83 -0.28
CA ILE A 124 3.32 -11.40 -0.05
C ILE A 124 3.49 -12.76 0.63
N VAL A 125 2.76 -12.95 1.70
CA VAL A 125 2.67 -14.23 2.42
C VAL A 125 1.27 -14.76 2.22
N THR A 126 1.17 -15.98 1.71
CA THR A 126 -0.09 -16.74 1.61
C THR A 126 0.04 -18.03 2.44
N PRO A 127 -1.04 -18.77 2.71
CA PRO A 127 -0.97 -20.02 3.45
C PRO A 127 0.01 -21.05 2.90
N ASP A 128 0.29 -21.04 1.60
CA ASP A 128 1.10 -22.08 0.95
C ASP A 128 2.44 -21.57 0.42
N VAL A 129 2.55 -20.27 0.10
CA VAL A 129 3.68 -19.73 -0.66
C VAL A 129 4.01 -18.33 -0.19
N MET A 130 5.28 -18.03 -0.03
CA MET A 130 5.77 -16.67 0.09
C MET A 130 6.33 -16.19 -1.24
N TYR A 131 6.10 -14.92 -1.57
CA TYR A 131 6.58 -14.28 -2.78
C TYR A 131 7.34 -13.01 -2.44
N ALA A 132 8.53 -12.88 -3.01
CA ALA A 132 9.27 -11.62 -3.03
C ALA A 132 9.45 -11.16 -4.48
N ALA A 133 9.13 -9.89 -4.77
CA ALA A 133 9.40 -9.31 -6.09
C ALA A 133 10.14 -7.99 -5.94
N TRP A 134 11.05 -7.72 -6.90
CA TRP A 134 11.89 -6.54 -6.85
C TRP A 134 12.35 -6.11 -8.25
N ASN A 135 12.87 -4.90 -8.33
CA ASN A 135 13.64 -4.45 -9.49
C ASN A 135 15.11 -4.86 -9.31
N GLN A 136 15.65 -5.56 -10.29
CA GLN A 136 17.04 -5.93 -10.39
C GLN A 136 17.62 -5.37 -11.68
N SER A 137 18.43 -4.33 -11.58
CA SER A 137 19.10 -3.70 -12.74
C SER A 137 18.15 -3.33 -13.89
N GLY A 138 16.94 -2.84 -13.54
CA GLY A 138 15.93 -2.45 -14.53
C GLY A 138 15.03 -3.58 -15.04
N ASP A 139 15.12 -4.79 -14.48
CA ASP A 139 14.23 -5.92 -14.72
C ASP A 139 13.38 -6.24 -13.50
N ILE A 140 12.17 -6.72 -13.70
CA ILE A 140 11.36 -7.27 -12.60
C ILE A 140 11.71 -8.74 -12.40
N ARG A 141 12.07 -9.06 -11.16
CA ARG A 141 12.33 -10.42 -10.67
C ARG A 141 11.30 -10.80 -9.62
N LEU A 142 10.98 -12.09 -9.59
CA LEU A 142 10.17 -12.72 -8.54
C LEU A 142 10.84 -14.01 -8.10
N ALA A 143 10.89 -14.22 -6.79
CA ALA A 143 11.24 -15.50 -6.18
C ALA A 143 10.10 -15.94 -5.28
N ARG A 144 9.89 -17.27 -5.20
CA ARG A 144 8.90 -17.88 -4.31
C ARG A 144 9.55 -18.84 -3.35
N SER A 145 8.96 -18.98 -2.18
CA SER A 145 9.30 -19.99 -1.19
C SER A 145 8.09 -20.90 -0.97
N LEU A 146 8.31 -22.21 -1.11
CA LEU A 146 7.35 -23.28 -0.78
C LEU A 146 7.63 -23.87 0.61
N SER A 147 8.55 -23.27 1.36
CA SER A 147 9.04 -23.73 2.67
C SER A 147 8.93 -22.64 3.75
N TRP A 148 7.92 -21.80 3.67
CA TRP A 148 7.65 -20.72 4.65
C TRP A 148 8.86 -19.80 4.89
N GLY A 149 9.55 -19.43 3.83
CA GLY A 149 10.71 -18.54 3.90
C GLY A 149 12.00 -19.21 4.35
N ALA A 150 12.03 -20.53 4.60
CA ALA A 150 13.27 -21.25 4.94
C ALA A 150 14.26 -21.29 3.75
N SER A 151 13.73 -21.25 2.53
CA SER A 151 14.52 -21.11 1.29
C SER A 151 13.64 -20.52 0.18
N PHE A 152 14.27 -19.93 -0.83
CA PHE A 152 13.60 -19.45 -2.04
C PHE A 152 14.12 -20.18 -3.26
N GLU A 153 13.22 -20.45 -4.21
CA GLU A 153 13.61 -20.93 -5.54
C GLU A 153 14.39 -19.85 -6.30
N LYS A 154 15.09 -20.25 -7.36
CA LYS A 154 15.81 -19.31 -8.22
C LYS A 154 14.87 -18.26 -8.78
N PRO A 155 15.24 -16.96 -8.72
CA PRO A 155 14.39 -15.89 -9.23
C PRO A 155 14.07 -16.02 -10.70
N VAL A 156 12.81 -15.84 -11.07
CA VAL A 156 12.35 -15.78 -12.44
C VAL A 156 12.22 -14.34 -12.91
N ARG A 157 12.38 -14.13 -14.21
CA ARG A 157 12.11 -12.83 -14.85
C ARG A 157 10.61 -12.70 -15.13
N VAL A 158 10.02 -11.60 -14.70
CA VAL A 158 8.59 -11.30 -14.89
C VAL A 158 8.36 -10.44 -16.14
N SER A 159 9.19 -9.43 -16.35
CA SER A 159 9.08 -8.53 -17.51
C SER A 159 9.68 -9.15 -18.76
N ASP A 160 8.91 -9.20 -19.86
CA ASP A 160 9.35 -9.67 -21.19
C ASP A 160 9.88 -8.53 -22.08
N LYS A 161 10.20 -7.38 -21.47
CA LYS A 161 10.67 -6.18 -22.16
C LYS A 161 11.97 -6.37 -22.95
N PRO A 162 12.24 -5.53 -23.97
CA PRO A 162 13.56 -5.44 -24.60
C PRO A 162 14.65 -5.04 -23.59
N GLU A 163 15.90 -5.46 -23.81
CA GLU A 163 17.02 -5.21 -22.89
C GLU A 163 17.24 -3.73 -22.55
N LYS A 164 17.07 -2.84 -23.52
CA LYS A 164 17.27 -1.40 -23.33
C LYS A 164 16.15 -0.69 -22.55
N ALA A 165 14.99 -1.33 -22.37
CA ALA A 165 13.90 -0.75 -21.60
C ALA A 165 14.13 -0.95 -20.10
N TYR A 166 13.50 -0.11 -19.28
CA TYR A 166 13.52 -0.19 -17.83
C TYR A 166 12.14 -0.63 -17.32
N SER A 167 12.12 -1.54 -16.38
CA SER A 167 10.94 -1.91 -15.60
C SER A 167 11.19 -1.69 -14.12
N GLY A 168 10.26 -1.07 -13.41
CA GLY A 168 10.40 -0.81 -11.97
C GLY A 168 9.07 -0.55 -11.27
N TYR A 169 9.14 -0.27 -9.96
CA TYR A 169 7.96 0.02 -9.14
C TYR A 169 6.96 -1.13 -9.10
N VAL A 170 7.45 -2.37 -8.94
CA VAL A 170 6.62 -3.57 -8.98
C VAL A 170 5.76 -3.72 -7.73
N SER A 171 4.51 -4.09 -7.93
CA SER A 171 3.64 -4.70 -6.92
C SER A 171 3.15 -6.05 -7.41
N ILE A 172 2.90 -6.96 -6.47
CA ILE A 172 2.36 -8.29 -6.76
C ILE A 172 1.11 -8.54 -5.91
N GLY A 173 0.27 -9.44 -6.37
CA GLY A 173 -0.86 -9.93 -5.62
C GLY A 173 -1.20 -11.36 -6.02
N VAL A 174 -1.89 -12.08 -5.15
CA VAL A 174 -2.33 -13.46 -5.36
C VAL A 174 -3.84 -13.51 -5.30
N ALA A 175 -4.47 -13.94 -6.40
CA ALA A 175 -5.91 -14.12 -6.49
C ALA A 175 -6.36 -15.35 -5.70
N GLN A 176 -7.68 -15.47 -5.43
CA GLN A 176 -8.24 -16.62 -4.67
C GLN A 176 -8.01 -17.96 -5.34
N ASN A 177 -7.93 -17.99 -6.68
CA ASN A 177 -7.61 -19.20 -7.46
C ASN A 177 -6.12 -19.56 -7.47
N GLY A 178 -5.27 -18.79 -6.77
CA GLY A 178 -3.84 -19.01 -6.70
C GLY A 178 -3.01 -18.37 -7.83
N ASP A 179 -3.64 -17.69 -8.78
CA ASP A 179 -2.93 -16.95 -9.82
C ASP A 179 -2.15 -15.78 -9.21
N VAL A 180 -0.93 -15.60 -9.68
CA VAL A 180 -0.07 -14.49 -9.27
C VAL A 180 -0.09 -13.40 -10.34
N TYR A 181 -0.34 -12.17 -9.92
CA TYR A 181 -0.31 -11.01 -10.80
C TYR A 181 0.79 -10.06 -10.35
N ALA A 182 1.57 -9.57 -11.31
CA ALA A 182 2.55 -8.52 -11.10
C ALA A 182 2.17 -7.31 -11.95
N VAL A 183 2.27 -6.11 -11.38
CA VAL A 183 2.05 -4.84 -12.07
C VAL A 183 3.24 -3.92 -11.85
N TRP A 184 3.67 -3.19 -12.88
CA TRP A 184 4.84 -2.32 -12.79
C TRP A 184 4.83 -1.20 -13.82
N LEU A 185 5.70 -0.23 -13.65
CA LEU A 185 5.98 0.82 -14.63
C LEU A 185 7.10 0.37 -15.57
N ASP A 186 6.92 0.60 -16.87
CA ASP A 186 7.79 0.12 -17.94
C ASP A 186 8.04 1.20 -18.98
N THR A 187 9.27 1.24 -19.51
CA THR A 187 9.66 2.26 -20.49
C THR A 187 9.82 1.70 -21.91
N ARG A 188 9.31 0.51 -22.21
CA ARG A 188 9.46 -0.13 -23.54
C ARG A 188 8.83 0.64 -24.70
N GLU A 189 7.89 1.54 -24.40
CA GLU A 189 7.24 2.42 -25.38
C GLU A 189 8.04 3.71 -25.65
N SER A 190 9.19 3.89 -25.00
CA SER A 190 10.02 5.09 -25.19
C SER A 190 10.67 5.09 -26.56
N THR A 191 10.78 6.29 -27.13
CA THR A 191 11.49 6.55 -28.40
C THR A 191 12.73 7.41 -28.14
N PRO A 192 13.67 7.51 -29.09
CA PRO A 192 14.80 8.40 -28.95
C PRO A 192 14.37 9.85 -28.64
N GLY A 193 14.86 10.39 -27.51
CA GLY A 193 14.52 11.74 -27.04
C GLY A 193 13.20 11.86 -26.27
N GLN A 194 12.37 10.81 -26.19
CA GLN A 194 11.10 10.82 -25.45
C GLN A 194 10.98 9.59 -24.56
N LYS A 195 11.21 9.77 -23.25
CA LYS A 195 10.97 8.73 -22.26
C LYS A 195 9.49 8.66 -21.89
N VAL A 196 8.89 7.48 -22.04
CA VAL A 196 7.49 7.22 -21.74
C VAL A 196 7.40 6.09 -20.74
N TYR A 197 6.61 6.28 -19.69
CA TYR A 197 6.24 5.23 -18.76
C TYR A 197 4.82 4.75 -19.06
N SER A 198 4.67 3.44 -19.16
CA SER A 198 3.39 2.75 -19.31
C SER A 198 3.21 1.73 -18.20
N LEU A 199 1.98 1.39 -17.90
CA LEU A 199 1.62 0.39 -16.91
C LEU A 199 1.47 -0.97 -17.59
N TYR A 200 2.15 -1.96 -17.04
CA TYR A 200 2.12 -3.34 -17.51
C TYR A 200 1.69 -4.31 -16.42
N LEU A 201 1.16 -5.45 -16.85
CA LEU A 201 0.75 -6.59 -16.03
C LEU A 201 1.33 -7.88 -16.60
N ALA A 202 1.72 -8.80 -15.72
CA ALA A 202 1.97 -10.19 -16.05
C ALA A 202 1.17 -11.10 -15.12
N ARG A 203 0.70 -12.24 -15.64
CA ARG A 203 -0.03 -13.29 -14.92
C ARG A 203 0.79 -14.57 -14.90
N SER A 204 0.77 -15.26 -13.78
CA SER A 204 1.24 -16.64 -13.61
C SER A 204 0.08 -17.49 -13.13
N THR A 205 -0.09 -18.68 -13.71
CA THR A 205 -1.10 -19.69 -13.31
C THR A 205 -0.46 -20.91 -12.67
N ASP A 206 0.84 -20.87 -12.40
CA ASP A 206 1.64 -21.94 -11.83
C ASP A 206 2.34 -21.50 -10.52
N LYS A 207 1.65 -20.69 -9.72
CA LYS A 207 2.17 -20.14 -8.44
C LYS A 207 3.49 -19.39 -8.63
N GLY A 208 3.62 -18.60 -9.70
CA GLY A 208 4.80 -17.75 -9.92
C GLY A 208 6.04 -18.47 -10.46
N ALA A 209 5.92 -19.74 -10.93
CA ALA A 209 7.05 -20.42 -11.55
C ALA A 209 7.39 -19.84 -12.92
N THR A 210 6.37 -19.47 -13.69
CA THR A 210 6.51 -18.81 -14.99
C THR A 210 5.47 -17.69 -15.13
N PHE A 211 5.74 -16.74 -16.03
CA PHE A 211 4.82 -15.64 -16.34
C PHE A 211 4.44 -15.66 -17.81
N GLN A 212 3.16 -15.37 -18.07
CA GLN A 212 2.60 -15.22 -19.42
C GLN A 212 3.11 -13.92 -20.05
N LYS A 213 2.86 -13.74 -21.35
CA LYS A 213 3.17 -12.50 -22.06
C LYS A 213 2.58 -11.29 -21.35
N ASN A 214 3.37 -10.24 -21.23
CA ASN A 214 2.96 -9.03 -20.53
C ASN A 214 1.86 -8.28 -21.31
N ALA A 215 0.85 -7.82 -20.59
CA ALA A 215 -0.22 -6.98 -21.10
C ALA A 215 0.00 -5.51 -20.73
N LYS A 216 -0.14 -4.61 -21.70
CA LYS A 216 -0.15 -3.17 -21.47
C LYS A 216 -1.54 -2.76 -20.96
N ILE A 217 -1.59 -1.98 -19.89
CA ILE A 217 -2.84 -1.51 -19.26
C ILE A 217 -3.12 -0.05 -19.63
N ALA A 218 -2.12 0.82 -19.45
CA ALA A 218 -2.31 2.26 -19.63
C ALA A 218 -1.01 2.98 -20.00
N ASP A 219 -1.18 4.12 -20.66
CA ASP A 219 -0.20 5.18 -20.83
C ASP A 219 -0.51 6.34 -19.86
N HIS A 220 0.26 7.41 -19.92
CA HIS A 220 0.09 8.62 -19.09
C HIS A 220 0.05 8.30 -17.59
N VAL A 221 0.96 7.45 -17.16
CA VAL A 221 1.13 7.04 -15.75
C VAL A 221 2.18 7.91 -15.06
N CYS A 222 2.00 8.15 -13.77
CA CYS A 222 3.00 8.83 -12.95
C CYS A 222 4.26 7.97 -12.84
N GLU A 223 5.37 8.50 -13.30
CA GLU A 223 6.64 7.77 -13.52
C GLU A 223 7.36 7.29 -12.25
N CYS A 224 6.91 7.73 -11.08
CA CYS A 224 7.53 7.38 -9.79
C CYS A 224 6.53 6.84 -8.75
N CYS A 225 5.25 6.78 -9.11
CA CYS A 225 4.21 6.32 -8.19
C CYS A 225 3.95 4.84 -8.43
N ARG A 226 4.26 4.00 -7.45
CA ARG A 226 4.05 2.55 -7.53
C ARG A 226 2.58 2.24 -7.85
N PRO A 227 2.29 1.48 -8.92
CA PRO A 227 0.98 0.89 -9.12
C PRO A 227 0.72 -0.22 -8.10
N ASN A 228 -0.52 -0.63 -7.93
CA ASN A 228 -0.86 -1.72 -7.03
C ASN A 228 -2.00 -2.58 -7.61
N VAL A 229 -2.20 -3.77 -7.06
CA VAL A 229 -3.19 -4.74 -7.51
C VAL A 229 -3.98 -5.31 -6.34
N SER A 230 -5.29 -5.44 -6.53
CA SER A 230 -6.21 -6.10 -5.61
C SER A 230 -7.19 -6.97 -6.39
N PHE A 231 -8.07 -7.68 -5.69
CA PHE A 231 -8.97 -8.66 -6.32
C PHE A 231 -10.41 -8.45 -5.88
N GLY A 232 -11.34 -8.69 -6.79
CA GLY A 232 -12.76 -8.78 -6.52
C GLY A 232 -13.19 -10.21 -6.13
N PRO A 233 -14.50 -10.42 -5.84
CA PRO A 233 -15.02 -11.69 -5.34
C PRO A 233 -14.97 -12.85 -6.37
N ASN A 234 -14.96 -12.54 -7.67
CA ASN A 234 -14.96 -13.54 -8.76
C ASN A 234 -13.60 -13.58 -9.48
N ASN A 235 -12.51 -13.40 -8.77
CA ASN A 235 -11.16 -13.24 -9.32
C ASN A 235 -11.02 -12.07 -10.31
N GLU A 236 -11.90 -11.07 -10.22
CA GLU A 236 -11.66 -9.81 -10.90
C GLU A 236 -10.33 -9.22 -10.39
N VAL A 237 -9.52 -8.72 -11.30
CA VAL A 237 -8.24 -8.09 -10.96
C VAL A 237 -8.39 -6.59 -11.11
N LEU A 238 -8.22 -5.88 -10.01
CA LEU A 238 -8.30 -4.44 -9.94
C LEU A 238 -6.87 -3.88 -9.94
N VAL A 239 -6.52 -3.12 -10.95
CA VAL A 239 -5.20 -2.50 -11.06
C VAL A 239 -5.31 -1.01 -10.82
N PHE A 240 -4.50 -0.51 -9.88
CA PHE A 240 -4.53 0.87 -9.43
C PHE A 240 -3.24 1.58 -9.79
N TRP A 241 -3.35 2.85 -10.23
CA TRP A 241 -2.19 3.70 -10.49
C TRP A 241 -2.55 5.18 -10.37
N ARG A 242 -1.53 6.02 -10.25
CA ARG A 242 -1.70 7.47 -10.39
C ARG A 242 -1.63 7.83 -11.88
N HIS A 243 -2.76 8.23 -12.43
CA HIS A 243 -2.88 8.63 -13.84
C HIS A 243 -2.59 10.13 -13.99
N ILE A 244 -2.01 10.49 -15.14
CA ILE A 244 -1.77 11.89 -15.51
C ILE A 244 -2.86 12.31 -16.50
N TYR A 245 -3.85 13.04 -16.02
CA TYR A 245 -4.92 13.60 -16.82
C TYR A 245 -4.49 14.93 -17.48
N PRO A 246 -5.24 15.44 -18.49
CA PRO A 246 -4.97 16.73 -19.10
C PRO A 246 -4.80 17.85 -18.06
N GLY A 247 -3.83 18.74 -18.28
CA GLY A 247 -3.50 19.80 -17.34
C GLY A 247 -2.60 19.38 -16.18
N SER A 248 -1.89 18.24 -16.31
CA SER A 248 -1.03 17.67 -15.27
C SER A 248 -1.75 17.32 -13.97
N ILE A 249 -3.03 16.94 -14.06
CA ILE A 249 -3.80 16.44 -12.92
C ILE A 249 -3.40 15.00 -12.65
N ARG A 250 -3.01 14.70 -11.41
CA ARG A 250 -2.48 13.40 -10.98
C ARG A 250 -3.39 12.74 -9.96
N ASP A 251 -4.46 12.10 -10.42
CA ASP A 251 -5.44 11.45 -9.56
C ASP A 251 -5.31 9.92 -9.60
N MET A 252 -5.75 9.27 -8.52
CA MET A 252 -5.78 7.82 -8.43
C MET A 252 -6.87 7.22 -9.29
N THR A 253 -6.52 6.16 -10.00
CA THR A 253 -7.32 5.53 -11.04
C THR A 253 -7.30 4.04 -10.87
N VAL A 254 -8.38 3.36 -11.27
CA VAL A 254 -8.49 1.90 -11.30
C VAL A 254 -9.03 1.43 -12.65
N ALA A 255 -8.53 0.31 -13.14
CA ALA A 255 -9.14 -0.49 -14.20
C ALA A 255 -9.29 -1.94 -13.74
N VAL A 256 -10.26 -2.62 -14.28
CA VAL A 256 -10.62 -4.00 -13.88
C VAL A 256 -10.51 -4.92 -15.07
N THR A 257 -9.87 -6.07 -14.89
CA THR A 257 -9.91 -7.19 -15.84
C THR A 257 -10.68 -8.37 -15.23
N ARG A 258 -11.44 -9.10 -16.07
CA ARG A 258 -12.21 -10.28 -15.70
C ARG A 258 -11.78 -11.52 -16.47
N ASP A 259 -10.84 -11.35 -17.37
CA ASP A 259 -10.33 -12.38 -18.30
C ASP A 259 -8.81 -12.64 -18.09
N GLY A 260 -8.34 -12.33 -16.89
CA GLY A 260 -6.95 -12.58 -16.50
C GLY A 260 -5.92 -11.64 -17.12
N GLY A 261 -6.36 -10.46 -17.59
CA GLY A 261 -5.49 -9.44 -18.18
C GLY A 261 -5.52 -9.39 -19.71
N ALA A 262 -6.42 -10.15 -20.37
CA ALA A 262 -6.57 -10.06 -21.82
C ALA A 262 -7.27 -8.78 -22.27
N SER A 263 -8.19 -8.25 -21.43
CA SER A 263 -8.81 -6.95 -21.62
C SER A 263 -9.04 -6.23 -20.29
N PHE A 264 -9.20 -4.91 -20.35
CA PHE A 264 -9.44 -4.04 -19.17
C PHE A 264 -10.64 -3.15 -19.39
N SER A 265 -11.36 -2.84 -18.31
CA SER A 265 -12.40 -1.81 -18.33
C SER A 265 -11.80 -0.45 -18.66
N SER A 266 -12.62 0.51 -19.09
CA SER A 266 -12.21 1.91 -19.11
C SER A 266 -11.74 2.32 -17.70
N PRO A 267 -10.62 3.06 -17.59
CA PRO A 267 -10.15 3.56 -16.31
C PRO A 267 -11.15 4.54 -15.67
N ILE A 268 -11.36 4.41 -14.36
CA ILE A 268 -12.17 5.34 -13.58
C ILE A 268 -11.36 5.95 -12.45
N ARG A 269 -11.59 7.22 -12.15
CA ARG A 269 -11.01 7.88 -10.98
C ARG A 269 -11.68 7.34 -9.72
N ILE A 270 -10.88 6.96 -8.71
CA ILE A 270 -11.43 6.55 -7.40
C ILE A 270 -11.82 7.75 -6.53
N ALA A 271 -11.24 8.91 -6.82
CA ALA A 271 -11.62 10.21 -6.29
C ALA A 271 -11.15 11.31 -7.25
N GLU A 272 -11.91 12.40 -7.32
CA GLU A 272 -11.55 13.58 -8.10
C GLU A 272 -10.86 14.61 -7.20
N ASP A 273 -9.60 14.34 -6.84
CA ASP A 273 -8.78 15.29 -6.08
C ASP A 273 -8.44 16.51 -6.91
N ASN A 274 -8.33 16.33 -8.23
CA ASN A 274 -7.89 17.34 -9.20
C ASN A 274 -6.51 17.92 -8.83
N TRP A 275 -5.62 17.06 -8.35
CA TRP A 275 -4.28 17.46 -7.90
C TRP A 275 -3.40 17.84 -9.09
N LYS A 276 -3.30 19.13 -9.34
CA LYS A 276 -2.43 19.66 -10.38
C LYS A 276 -0.98 19.73 -9.88
N LEU A 277 -0.12 18.86 -10.42
CA LEU A 277 1.28 18.76 -10.03
C LEU A 277 2.18 18.64 -11.26
N ALA A 278 3.03 19.64 -11.47
CA ALA A 278 4.12 19.59 -12.46
C ALA A 278 5.37 18.98 -11.80
N GLY A 279 5.32 17.70 -11.45
CA GLY A 279 6.39 17.00 -10.74
C GLY A 279 6.02 15.56 -10.40
N CYS A 280 6.84 14.94 -9.57
CA CYS A 280 6.68 13.56 -9.15
C CYS A 280 6.50 13.47 -7.63
N PRO A 281 5.33 13.01 -7.13
CA PRO A 281 5.09 12.93 -5.69
C PRO A 281 5.76 11.73 -5.02
N ASP A 282 6.31 10.79 -5.80
CA ASP A 282 6.94 9.54 -5.30
C ASP A 282 6.07 8.82 -4.25
N SER A 283 4.76 8.80 -4.49
CA SER A 283 3.78 8.21 -3.58
C SER A 283 2.68 7.52 -4.37
N GLY A 284 2.64 6.21 -4.28
CA GLY A 284 1.65 5.34 -4.91
C GLY A 284 0.40 5.18 -4.05
N VAL A 285 -0.34 4.11 -4.33
CA VAL A 285 -1.55 3.72 -3.61
C VAL A 285 -1.30 2.52 -2.72
N ALA A 286 -1.72 2.59 -1.46
CA ALA A 286 -1.80 1.44 -0.58
C ALA A 286 -3.18 0.78 -0.70
N LEU A 287 -3.23 -0.54 -0.64
CA LEU A 287 -4.46 -1.32 -0.74
C LEU A 287 -4.55 -2.32 0.41
N ALA A 288 -5.77 -2.56 0.88
CA ALA A 288 -6.11 -3.70 1.72
C ALA A 288 -7.49 -4.24 1.32
N ARG A 289 -7.78 -5.50 1.64
CA ARG A 289 -9.06 -6.12 1.34
C ARG A 289 -9.58 -6.91 2.53
N THR A 290 -10.86 -6.73 2.84
CA THR A 290 -11.62 -7.55 3.79
C THR A 290 -12.90 -8.06 3.12
N GLY A 291 -13.05 -9.38 3.01
CA GLY A 291 -14.17 -9.94 2.26
C GLY A 291 -14.23 -9.39 0.82
N ASN A 292 -15.33 -8.70 0.48
CA ASN A 292 -15.52 -8.07 -0.84
C ASN A 292 -15.09 -6.60 -0.87
N ARG A 293 -14.82 -5.98 0.29
CA ARG A 293 -14.43 -4.57 0.38
C ARG A 293 -12.95 -4.39 0.08
N VAL A 294 -12.65 -3.49 -0.85
CA VAL A 294 -11.29 -3.04 -1.18
C VAL A 294 -11.11 -1.62 -0.66
N TYR A 295 -10.12 -1.42 0.19
CA TYR A 295 -9.69 -0.11 0.68
C TYR A 295 -8.53 0.40 -0.14
N ALA A 296 -8.52 1.71 -0.41
CA ALA A 296 -7.42 2.41 -1.07
C ALA A 296 -7.04 3.67 -0.31
N ALA A 297 -5.75 3.84 -0.03
CA ALA A 297 -5.21 5.04 0.62
C ALA A 297 -4.07 5.64 -0.22
N TRP A 298 -4.01 6.97 -0.32
CA TRP A 298 -3.02 7.68 -1.12
C TRP A 298 -2.76 9.10 -0.61
N LEU A 299 -1.61 9.65 -0.99
CA LEU A 299 -1.31 11.06 -0.80
C LEU A 299 -2.04 11.92 -1.82
N THR A 300 -2.56 13.06 -1.40
CA THR A 300 -2.90 14.20 -2.26
C THR A 300 -2.53 15.53 -1.58
N GLU A 301 -2.18 16.53 -2.36
CA GLU A 301 -1.93 17.91 -1.92
C GLU A 301 -2.67 18.89 -2.83
N ALA A 302 -3.86 18.52 -3.26
CA ALA A 302 -4.64 19.30 -4.22
C ALA A 302 -5.13 20.64 -3.66
N SER A 303 -5.37 20.72 -2.35
CA SER A 303 -5.69 21.95 -1.64
C SER A 303 -5.36 21.80 -0.15
N SER A 304 -5.27 22.93 0.57
CA SER A 304 -5.01 22.91 2.02
C SER A 304 -6.07 22.16 2.84
N SER A 305 -7.30 22.04 2.32
CA SER A 305 -8.39 21.32 3.00
C SER A 305 -8.37 19.79 2.77
N ILE A 306 -7.64 19.29 1.77
CA ILE A 306 -7.54 17.88 1.42
C ILE A 306 -6.09 17.39 1.31
N SER A 307 -5.12 18.20 1.73
CA SER A 307 -3.72 17.79 1.74
C SER A 307 -3.46 16.73 2.80
N GLY A 308 -2.83 15.64 2.39
CA GLY A 308 -2.46 14.52 3.25
C GLY A 308 -2.88 13.16 2.71
N VAL A 309 -3.00 12.18 3.61
CA VAL A 309 -3.41 10.82 3.26
C VAL A 309 -4.92 10.70 3.24
N ARG A 310 -5.47 10.38 2.07
CA ARG A 310 -6.89 10.06 1.87
C ARG A 310 -7.13 8.56 1.90
N LEU A 311 -8.36 8.18 2.25
CA LEU A 311 -8.84 6.81 2.30
C LEU A 311 -10.24 6.73 1.66
N THR A 312 -10.47 5.70 0.85
CA THR A 312 -11.79 5.33 0.32
C THR A 312 -11.92 3.81 0.26
N TRP A 313 -13.10 3.32 -0.08
CA TRP A 313 -13.35 1.89 -0.29
C TRP A 313 -14.41 1.65 -1.35
N SER A 314 -14.38 0.44 -1.91
CA SER A 314 -15.38 -0.10 -2.84
C SER A 314 -15.90 -1.44 -2.31
N ASP A 315 -17.22 -1.64 -2.36
CA ASP A 315 -17.90 -2.89 -1.99
C ASP A 315 -18.33 -3.73 -3.20
N ASP A 316 -18.09 -3.24 -4.42
CA ASP A 316 -18.59 -3.78 -5.67
C ASP A 316 -17.48 -4.08 -6.71
N ALA A 317 -16.31 -4.50 -6.23
CA ALA A 317 -15.15 -4.79 -7.07
C ALA A 317 -14.70 -3.58 -7.91
N GLY A 318 -14.66 -2.40 -7.30
CA GLY A 318 -14.11 -1.19 -7.90
C GLY A 318 -15.02 -0.45 -8.88
N ARG A 319 -16.30 -0.83 -8.99
CA ARG A 319 -17.25 -0.14 -9.88
C ARG A 319 -17.69 1.21 -9.34
N THR A 320 -17.91 1.28 -8.03
CA THR A 320 -18.21 2.53 -7.31
C THR A 320 -17.34 2.66 -6.06
N TRP A 321 -17.12 3.90 -5.66
CA TRP A 321 -16.26 4.24 -4.52
C TRP A 321 -17.00 5.12 -3.53
N ALA A 322 -16.81 4.87 -2.24
CA ALA A 322 -17.29 5.73 -1.19
C ALA A 322 -16.63 7.12 -1.27
N PRO A 323 -17.27 8.20 -0.80
CA PRO A 323 -16.61 9.49 -0.70
C PRO A 323 -15.31 9.38 0.08
N ALA A 324 -14.20 9.85 -0.49
CA ALA A 324 -12.90 9.75 0.14
C ALA A 324 -12.80 10.68 1.36
N VAL A 325 -12.27 10.17 2.46
CA VAL A 325 -12.04 10.91 3.71
C VAL A 325 -10.57 11.25 3.89
N LEU A 326 -10.26 12.32 4.62
CA LEU A 326 -8.90 12.67 5.00
C LEU A 326 -8.51 11.86 6.24
N ALA A 327 -7.86 10.72 6.04
CA ALA A 327 -7.47 9.81 7.14
C ALA A 327 -6.36 10.40 8.02
N SER A 328 -5.47 11.22 7.45
CA SER A 328 -4.41 11.90 8.21
C SER A 328 -4.89 13.04 9.10
N GLN A 329 -6.14 13.49 8.91
CA GLN A 329 -6.76 14.57 9.70
C GLN A 329 -5.85 15.81 9.84
N LYS A 330 -5.35 16.08 11.06
CA LYS A 330 -4.52 17.25 11.40
C LYS A 330 -3.02 17.00 11.25
N ILE A 331 -2.59 15.80 10.90
CA ILE A 331 -1.18 15.49 10.73
C ILE A 331 -0.66 16.12 9.45
N LEU A 332 0.37 16.93 9.57
CA LEU A 332 1.02 17.64 8.46
C LEU A 332 1.99 16.72 7.71
N ASP A 333 2.23 17.02 6.44
CA ASP A 333 3.17 16.28 5.57
C ASP A 333 2.92 14.76 5.55
N ALA A 334 1.66 14.37 5.78
CA ALA A 334 1.26 12.97 5.84
C ALA A 334 1.46 12.29 4.49
N ASN A 335 2.30 11.25 4.44
CA ASN A 335 2.69 10.57 3.21
C ASN A 335 3.02 9.09 3.44
N TYR A 336 3.27 8.37 2.32
CA TYR A 336 3.65 6.95 2.27
C TYR A 336 2.69 6.05 3.08
N PRO A 337 1.41 6.03 2.72
CA PRO A 337 0.46 5.15 3.37
C PRO A 337 0.80 3.68 3.12
N ALA A 338 0.56 2.84 4.12
CA ALA A 338 0.52 1.39 3.98
C ALA A 338 -0.72 0.86 4.70
N LEU A 339 -1.37 -0.15 4.11
CA LEU A 339 -2.58 -0.77 4.62
C LEU A 339 -2.37 -2.26 4.85
N SER A 340 -2.96 -2.77 5.91
CA SER A 340 -3.03 -4.21 6.19
C SER A 340 -4.38 -4.57 6.76
N ALA A 341 -4.98 -5.64 6.25
CA ALA A 341 -6.22 -6.19 6.77
C ALA A 341 -5.95 -7.31 7.78
N ALA A 342 -6.68 -7.31 8.88
CA ALA A 342 -6.72 -8.39 9.85
C ALA A 342 -7.82 -9.42 9.48
N GLU A 343 -7.67 -10.65 9.98
CA GLU A 343 -8.66 -11.72 9.76
C GLU A 343 -10.04 -11.41 10.33
N ASP A 344 -10.10 -10.60 11.39
CA ASP A 344 -11.35 -10.17 12.05
C ASP A 344 -12.08 -9.04 11.32
N GLY A 345 -11.54 -8.59 10.18
CA GLY A 345 -12.12 -7.57 9.31
C GLY A 345 -11.69 -6.14 9.63
N ARG A 346 -10.84 -5.91 10.63
CA ARG A 346 -10.19 -4.63 10.86
C ARG A 346 -9.14 -4.34 9.79
N VAL A 347 -8.85 -3.07 9.57
CA VAL A 347 -7.79 -2.62 8.66
C VAL A 347 -6.95 -1.58 9.38
N GLU A 348 -5.64 -1.77 9.31
CA GLU A 348 -4.65 -0.86 9.83
C GLU A 348 -4.08 -0.01 8.70
N LEU A 349 -4.12 1.31 8.85
CA LEU A 349 -3.48 2.28 7.98
C LEU A 349 -2.35 2.95 8.73
N ILE A 350 -1.12 2.83 8.24
CA ILE A 350 0.02 3.58 8.77
C ILE A 350 0.51 4.59 7.73
N PHE A 351 1.00 5.73 8.19
CA PHE A 351 1.66 6.74 7.35
C PHE A 351 2.68 7.53 8.19
N GLN A 352 3.62 8.19 7.53
CA GLN A 352 4.50 9.15 8.18
C GLN A 352 3.90 10.55 8.14
N GLY A 353 4.23 11.39 9.12
CA GLY A 353 3.80 12.78 9.14
C GLY A 353 4.33 13.53 10.35
N ARG A 354 3.85 14.76 10.57
CA ARG A 354 4.25 15.64 11.69
C ARG A 354 3.03 16.12 12.45
N ASP A 355 3.11 16.07 13.78
CA ASP A 355 2.13 16.71 14.65
C ASP A 355 2.41 18.22 14.70
N PRO A 356 1.47 19.07 14.27
CA PRO A 356 1.65 20.51 14.30
C PRO A 356 1.78 21.09 15.72
N GLN A 357 1.36 20.35 16.75
CA GLN A 357 1.47 20.78 18.14
C GLN A 357 2.87 20.51 18.73
N LYS A 358 3.66 19.62 18.12
CA LYS A 358 5.05 19.39 18.50
C LYS A 358 5.94 20.38 17.77
N GLN A 359 6.63 21.24 18.51
CA GLN A 359 7.62 22.21 17.97
C GLN A 359 8.88 21.48 17.49
N ALA A 360 8.74 20.55 16.57
CA ALA A 360 9.84 19.84 15.96
C ALA A 360 10.07 20.38 14.54
N GLY A 361 11.32 20.44 14.09
CA GLY A 361 11.65 20.82 12.73
C GLY A 361 10.94 19.93 11.70
N TRP A 362 10.80 20.40 10.50
CA TRP A 362 10.07 19.67 9.43
C TRP A 362 10.73 18.38 8.92
N THR A 363 11.89 18.04 9.44
CA THR A 363 12.51 16.72 9.30
C THR A 363 12.10 15.73 10.39
N ALA A 364 11.38 16.16 11.43
CA ALA A 364 10.97 15.33 12.55
C ALA A 364 9.62 14.63 12.23
N THR A 365 9.63 13.70 11.30
CA THR A 365 8.47 12.88 10.97
C THR A 365 8.33 11.70 11.94
N SER A 366 7.10 11.42 12.36
CA SER A 366 6.72 10.25 13.14
C SER A 366 5.86 9.30 12.30
N ALA A 367 5.63 8.08 12.79
CA ALA A 367 4.67 7.16 12.23
C ALA A 367 3.32 7.30 12.95
N TYR A 368 2.24 7.33 12.19
CA TYR A 368 0.87 7.42 12.70
C TYR A 368 0.06 6.24 12.23
N LEU A 369 -0.68 5.63 13.14
CA LEU A 369 -1.59 4.52 12.87
C LEU A 369 -3.04 5.00 12.97
N VAL A 370 -3.86 4.54 12.03
CA VAL A 370 -5.32 4.71 11.98
C VAL A 370 -5.94 3.34 11.86
N GLU A 371 -6.88 3.02 12.73
CA GLU A 371 -7.69 1.81 12.67
C GLU A 371 -8.98 2.07 11.90
N ILE A 372 -9.34 1.16 11.03
CA ILE A 372 -10.67 1.04 10.45
C ILE A 372 -11.30 -0.23 11.04
N ASP A 373 -12.32 -0.08 11.88
CA ASP A 373 -12.97 -1.21 12.50
C ASP A 373 -13.79 -2.04 11.49
N LYS A 374 -14.25 -3.22 11.92
CA LYS A 374 -15.07 -4.12 11.09
C LYS A 374 -16.37 -3.48 10.57
N ASP A 375 -16.87 -2.43 11.24
CA ASP A 375 -18.07 -1.68 10.86
C ASP A 375 -17.72 -0.51 9.91
N GLY A 376 -16.43 -0.29 9.61
CA GLY A 376 -15.94 0.77 8.74
C GLY A 376 -15.78 2.13 9.41
N ARG A 377 -15.78 2.18 10.76
CA ARG A 377 -15.49 3.41 11.49
C ARG A 377 -13.99 3.65 11.50
N ILE A 378 -13.59 4.89 11.28
CA ILE A 378 -12.20 5.30 11.14
C ILE A 378 -11.77 6.04 12.40
N SER A 379 -10.74 5.56 13.09
CA SER A 379 -10.19 6.21 14.27
C SER A 379 -9.43 7.50 13.93
N SER A 380 -9.14 8.31 14.94
CA SER A 380 -8.14 9.39 14.81
C SER A 380 -6.74 8.77 14.70
N PRO A 381 -5.80 9.45 14.02
CA PRO A 381 -4.40 9.03 13.98
C PRO A 381 -3.77 8.98 15.38
N VAL A 382 -3.14 7.85 15.69
CA VAL A 382 -2.38 7.63 16.92
C VAL A 382 -0.90 7.53 16.57
N GLU A 383 -0.07 8.31 17.23
CA GLU A 383 1.39 8.23 17.01
C GLU A 383 1.96 6.94 17.58
N VAL A 384 2.81 6.26 16.81
CA VAL A 384 3.56 5.11 17.29
C VAL A 384 4.61 5.61 18.30
N PRO A 385 4.59 5.14 19.56
CA PRO A 385 5.44 5.70 20.61
C PRO A 385 6.92 5.38 20.40
N GLY A 386 7.80 6.23 20.94
CA GLY A 386 9.25 6.00 20.96
C GLY A 386 9.93 6.04 19.60
N VAL A 387 9.23 6.50 18.56
CA VAL A 387 9.80 6.63 17.23
C VAL A 387 10.88 7.68 17.20
N PRO A 388 12.11 7.37 16.78
CA PRO A 388 13.12 8.39 16.57
C PRO A 388 12.72 9.32 15.43
N ALA A 389 13.18 10.55 15.43
CA ALA A 389 12.91 11.52 14.38
C ALA A 389 13.33 10.99 12.99
N ALA A 390 12.69 11.51 11.92
CA ALA A 390 12.94 11.17 10.53
C ALA A 390 12.51 9.73 10.12
N VAL A 391 11.29 9.34 10.49
CA VAL A 391 10.63 8.15 9.94
C VAL A 391 10.52 8.25 8.41
N VAL A 392 10.87 7.18 7.74
CA VAL A 392 10.76 7.07 6.28
C VAL A 392 10.03 5.77 5.92
N ARG A 393 8.94 5.90 5.17
CA ARG A 393 8.17 4.81 4.57
C ARG A 393 7.81 3.70 5.56
N PRO A 394 6.94 3.99 6.53
CA PRO A 394 6.47 2.99 7.47
C PRO A 394 5.67 1.90 6.74
N THR A 395 5.69 0.70 7.30
CA THR A 395 4.87 -0.43 6.86
C THR A 395 4.14 -1.03 8.05
N VAL A 396 3.01 -1.66 7.81
CA VAL A 396 2.19 -2.31 8.83
C VAL A 396 1.78 -3.69 8.35
N VAL A 397 1.68 -4.63 9.27
CA VAL A 397 0.98 -5.88 9.08
C VAL A 397 0.12 -6.20 10.30
N ALA A 398 -1.13 -6.51 10.05
CA ALA A 398 -2.05 -7.02 11.05
C ALA A 398 -1.83 -8.53 11.20
N GLY A 399 -1.47 -8.94 12.40
CA GLY A 399 -1.30 -10.34 12.77
C GLY A 399 -2.57 -10.93 13.37
N THR A 400 -2.51 -12.21 13.72
CA THR A 400 -3.58 -12.90 14.45
C THR A 400 -3.71 -12.40 15.88
N ASN A 401 -4.87 -12.64 16.50
CA ASN A 401 -5.15 -12.30 17.91
C ASN A 401 -4.97 -10.81 18.24
N GLY A 402 -5.29 -9.92 17.30
CA GLY A 402 -5.23 -8.47 17.48
C GLY A 402 -3.83 -7.89 17.54
N ARG A 403 -2.79 -8.65 17.17
CA ARG A 403 -1.42 -8.12 17.06
C ARG A 403 -1.27 -7.22 15.85
N VAL A 404 -0.48 -6.16 16.01
CA VAL A 404 -0.12 -5.23 14.93
C VAL A 404 1.39 -5.03 14.98
N PHE A 405 2.05 -5.24 13.85
CA PHE A 405 3.47 -5.01 13.70
C PHE A 405 3.69 -3.85 12.74
N THR A 406 4.54 -2.93 13.12
CA THR A 406 4.93 -1.80 12.27
C THR A 406 6.44 -1.74 12.15
N ALA A 407 6.94 -1.41 10.96
CA ALA A 407 8.37 -1.20 10.76
C ALA A 407 8.59 0.01 9.86
N TRP A 408 9.73 0.66 10.04
CA TRP A 408 10.15 1.82 9.24
C TRP A 408 11.66 1.93 9.19
N THR A 409 12.15 2.78 8.31
CA THR A 409 13.55 3.19 8.29
C THR A 409 13.67 4.57 8.94
N ALA A 410 14.72 4.77 9.74
CA ALA A 410 15.11 6.08 10.24
C ALA A 410 16.63 6.27 10.14
N THR A 411 17.08 7.50 10.11
CA THR A 411 18.51 7.83 10.14
C THR A 411 18.93 8.14 11.56
N ILE A 412 19.83 7.33 12.13
CA ILE A 412 20.42 7.52 13.45
C ILE A 412 21.93 7.69 13.27
N ASP A 413 22.48 8.80 13.75
CA ASP A 413 23.91 9.14 13.63
C ASP A 413 24.45 8.97 12.20
N GLY A 414 23.66 9.44 11.23
CA GLY A 414 23.99 9.35 9.79
C GLY A 414 23.84 7.98 9.16
N LYS A 415 23.37 6.96 9.91
CA LYS A 415 23.17 5.59 9.42
C LYS A 415 21.69 5.24 9.33
N LEU A 416 21.31 4.64 8.20
CA LEU A 416 19.97 4.08 8.03
C LEU A 416 19.79 2.85 8.93
N THR A 417 18.72 2.84 9.69
CA THR A 417 18.38 1.77 10.63
C THR A 417 16.91 1.42 10.48
N VAL A 418 16.60 0.13 10.46
CA VAL A 418 15.22 -0.35 10.50
C VAL A 418 14.77 -0.45 11.96
N PHE A 419 13.55 -0.01 12.22
CA PHE A 419 12.88 -0.14 13.51
C PHE A 419 11.65 -1.02 13.37
N LEU A 420 11.35 -1.78 14.43
CA LEU A 420 10.16 -2.60 14.59
C LEU A 420 9.43 -2.17 15.85
N SER A 421 8.13 -1.92 15.75
CA SER A 421 7.25 -1.71 16.89
C SER A 421 6.10 -2.70 16.85
N ARG A 422 5.60 -3.04 18.04
CA ARG A 422 4.50 -3.98 18.23
C ARG A 422 3.38 -3.30 18.99
N ALA A 423 2.17 -3.63 18.61
CA ALA A 423 0.97 -3.23 19.32
C ALA A 423 -0.02 -4.38 19.38
N ARG A 424 -1.02 -4.25 20.23
CA ARG A 424 -2.12 -5.22 20.35
C ARG A 424 -3.42 -4.50 20.67
N HIS A 425 -4.48 -4.92 20.03
CA HIS A 425 -5.84 -4.56 20.43
C HIS A 425 -6.19 -5.27 21.75
N SER A 426 -6.82 -4.52 22.67
CA SER A 426 -7.24 -5.03 24.00
C SER A 426 -8.48 -5.90 23.93
#